data_475cd41caf98b862e9dfa08ce4694c3b
#
_entry.id   475cd41caf98b862e9dfa08ce4694c3b
#
_cell.length_a   1.000
_cell.length_b   1.000
_cell.length_c   1.000
_cell.angle_alpha   90.00
_cell.angle_beta   90.00
_cell.angle_gamma   90.00
#
_symmetry.space_group_name_H-M   'P 1'
#
loop_
_entity.id
_entity.type
_entity.pdbx_description
1 polymer ?
#
loop_
_entity_poly.entity_id
_entity_poly.type
_entity_poly.pdbx_seq_one_letter_code
_entity_poly.pdbx_strand_id
1 'polypeptide(L)'
;MGFWMALALVMGSMIGSGVFLLPASLAPLGWNSVIGWLITVSGALCVASVFGALSKALPKAGGPYAYTRAAFGDGAGFAIAWAYWISMWVGNAAIATAAVSYLSQLFPIVGTHGVSAAITIAIVWAFTLINIRGTKLAGQVQIVWTIAKLLPLAAVIGLAAYVLATQGTGLVRTFDTADISTASISTATILTLWAMLGLELATVPADKVQDPERTINRATLFGTAGAGGIYILVCSAVVLMLPAAITSASAAPFADFVNIYAGTNAGTAIAAIGAISALGALNGWIMCQAELPAALARDGLFPEFMGKAAANGTPRNAHVFSTSLLTLVILMNSSRSMASMFEFLIVLTTAIVLVMYFGCAAAAFRLIQTGALKVGAGFKIILFLAALYSCWTIYGAGTEALIWGVALLLIGLPVFWLLRLARGSKPST
;
A
#
# COMPACT_ATOMS: atom_id res chain seq x y z
N MET A 1 -5.27 -20.45 8.64
CA MET A 1 -4.03 -20.16 7.85
C MET A 1 -2.83 -20.40 8.74
N GLY A 2 -1.84 -21.20 8.30
CA GLY A 2 -0.57 -21.36 9.01
C GLY A 2 0.41 -20.22 8.71
N PHE A 3 1.62 -20.26 9.32
CA PHE A 3 2.64 -19.22 9.23
C PHE A 3 3.04 -18.86 7.77
N TRP A 4 3.32 -19.85 6.94
CA TRP A 4 3.76 -19.60 5.55
C TRP A 4 2.68 -18.92 4.70
N MET A 5 1.39 -19.25 4.95
CA MET A 5 0.28 -18.61 4.25
C MET A 5 0.06 -17.17 4.74
N ALA A 6 0.22 -16.92 6.05
CA ALA A 6 0.16 -15.57 6.60
C ALA A 6 1.35 -14.72 6.11
N LEU A 7 2.56 -15.29 6.06
CA LEU A 7 3.75 -14.64 5.50
C LEU A 7 3.55 -14.29 4.02
N ALA A 8 3.05 -15.24 3.23
CA ALA A 8 2.74 -15.01 1.82
C ALA A 8 1.66 -13.93 1.62
N LEU A 9 0.68 -13.85 2.53
CA LEU A 9 -0.33 -12.80 2.51
C LEU A 9 0.31 -11.42 2.75
N VAL A 10 1.16 -11.26 3.77
CA VAL A 10 1.85 -10.01 4.05
C VAL A 10 2.77 -9.63 2.90
N MET A 11 3.71 -10.49 2.52
CA MET A 11 4.64 -10.19 1.42
C MET A 11 3.91 -9.98 0.10
N GLY A 12 2.90 -10.80 -0.20
CA GLY A 12 2.13 -10.72 -1.43
C GLY A 12 1.28 -9.46 -1.54
N SER A 13 0.84 -8.87 -0.42
CA SER A 13 0.13 -7.59 -0.40
C SER A 13 1.06 -6.39 -0.54
N MET A 14 2.24 -6.45 0.06
CA MET A 14 3.27 -5.42 -0.05
C MET A 14 3.92 -5.45 -1.43
N ILE A 15 4.35 -6.63 -1.91
CA ILE A 15 4.96 -6.80 -3.24
C ILE A 15 3.86 -6.72 -4.31
N GLY A 16 3.60 -5.50 -4.75
CA GLY A 16 2.60 -5.18 -5.75
C GLY A 16 3.16 -4.18 -6.77
N SER A 17 2.28 -3.39 -7.34
CA SER A 17 2.66 -2.31 -8.27
C SER A 17 3.50 -1.22 -7.63
N GLY A 18 3.47 -1.09 -6.30
CA GLY A 18 4.07 0.02 -5.58
C GLY A 18 5.57 0.17 -5.87
N VAL A 19 6.32 -0.91 -5.82
CA VAL A 19 7.76 -0.89 -6.03
C VAL A 19 8.18 -0.65 -7.49
N PHE A 20 7.33 -1.05 -8.46
CA PHE A 20 7.74 -1.06 -9.87
C PHE A 20 7.96 0.32 -10.48
N LEU A 21 7.12 1.31 -10.15
CA LEU A 21 7.24 2.66 -10.69
C LEU A 21 7.98 3.62 -9.74
N LEU A 22 8.14 3.23 -8.48
CA LEU A 22 8.74 4.04 -7.44
C LEU A 22 10.17 4.54 -7.76
N PRO A 23 11.07 3.77 -8.41
CA PRO A 23 12.38 4.30 -8.77
C PRO A 23 12.35 5.56 -9.64
N ALA A 24 11.29 5.78 -10.45
CA ALA A 24 11.15 7.01 -11.22
C ALA A 24 11.02 8.24 -10.30
N SER A 25 10.16 8.17 -9.29
CA SER A 25 9.98 9.24 -8.29
C SER A 25 11.18 9.38 -7.34
N LEU A 26 11.94 8.31 -7.11
CA LEU A 26 13.12 8.32 -6.22
C LEU A 26 14.41 8.77 -6.92
N ALA A 27 14.51 8.65 -8.25
CA ALA A 27 15.72 8.92 -9.00
C ALA A 27 16.31 10.34 -8.77
N PRO A 28 15.50 11.42 -8.71
CA PRO A 28 16.01 12.76 -8.40
C PRO A 28 16.66 12.87 -7.03
N LEU A 29 16.23 12.02 -6.07
CA LEU A 29 16.67 12.05 -4.68
C LEU A 29 18.01 11.31 -4.45
N GLY A 30 18.44 10.46 -5.38
CA GLY A 30 19.71 9.74 -5.31
C GLY A 30 19.92 9.01 -3.99
N TRP A 31 21.04 9.26 -3.29
CA TRP A 31 21.37 8.64 -2.01
C TRP A 31 20.38 8.94 -0.88
N ASN A 32 19.66 10.08 -0.93
CA ASN A 32 18.59 10.35 0.03
C ASN A 32 17.49 9.28 -0.04
N SER A 33 17.27 8.66 -1.21
CA SER A 33 16.29 7.58 -1.35
C SER A 33 16.72 6.31 -0.59
N VAL A 34 18.02 5.99 -0.58
CA VAL A 34 18.55 4.85 0.17
C VAL A 34 18.39 5.06 1.67
N ILE A 35 18.72 6.27 2.15
CA ILE A 35 18.52 6.65 3.55
C ILE A 35 17.01 6.61 3.89
N GLY A 36 16.17 7.14 3.01
CA GLY A 36 14.70 7.06 3.14
C GLY A 36 14.21 5.62 3.25
N TRP A 37 14.72 4.70 2.44
CA TRP A 37 14.41 3.27 2.54
C TRP A 37 14.82 2.66 3.89
N LEU A 38 16.02 2.95 4.38
CA LEU A 38 16.48 2.44 5.69
C LEU A 38 15.58 2.92 6.83
N ILE A 39 15.21 4.20 6.81
CA ILE A 39 14.28 4.77 7.79
C ILE A 39 12.91 4.14 7.66
N THR A 40 12.39 4.01 6.44
CA THR A 40 11.08 3.43 6.17
C THR A 40 10.99 1.98 6.63
N VAL A 41 11.97 1.14 6.30
CA VAL A 41 11.96 -0.27 6.73
C VAL A 41 12.05 -0.37 8.24
N SER A 42 12.89 0.43 8.88
CA SER A 42 13.01 0.47 10.35
C SER A 42 11.71 0.94 11.00
N GLY A 43 11.10 2.01 10.50
CA GLY A 43 9.82 2.53 10.98
C GLY A 43 8.67 1.54 10.75
N ALA A 44 8.61 0.92 9.57
CA ALA A 44 7.61 -0.10 9.26
C ALA A 44 7.74 -1.33 10.16
N LEU A 45 8.96 -1.74 10.54
CA LEU A 45 9.18 -2.82 11.51
C LEU A 45 8.69 -2.43 12.91
N CYS A 46 8.85 -1.16 13.33
CA CYS A 46 8.26 -0.67 14.57
C CYS A 46 6.72 -0.73 14.50
N VAL A 47 6.12 -0.27 13.41
CA VAL A 47 4.66 -0.34 13.19
C VAL A 47 4.19 -1.79 13.15
N ALA A 48 4.88 -2.68 12.44
CA ALA A 48 4.59 -4.12 12.39
C ALA A 48 4.61 -4.77 13.79
N SER A 49 5.57 -4.34 14.64
CA SER A 49 5.63 -4.80 16.03
C SER A 49 4.41 -4.35 16.85
N VAL A 50 3.93 -3.13 16.60
CA VAL A 50 2.69 -2.62 17.24
C VAL A 50 1.48 -3.44 16.82
N PHE A 51 1.33 -3.72 15.52
CA PHE A 51 0.25 -4.58 15.03
C PHE A 51 0.33 -6.01 15.56
N GLY A 52 1.55 -6.56 15.66
CA GLY A 52 1.79 -7.87 16.27
C GLY A 52 1.36 -7.94 17.74
N ALA A 53 1.66 -6.89 18.52
CA ALA A 53 1.24 -6.82 19.93
C ALA A 53 -0.27 -6.61 20.07
N LEU A 54 -0.87 -5.78 19.23
CA LEU A 54 -2.33 -5.55 19.21
C LEU A 54 -3.10 -6.82 18.82
N SER A 55 -2.62 -7.55 17.80
CA SER A 55 -3.26 -8.80 17.37
C SER A 55 -3.17 -9.89 18.42
N LYS A 56 -2.12 -9.88 19.25
CA LYS A 56 -1.99 -10.78 20.39
C LYS A 56 -2.97 -10.46 21.51
N ALA A 57 -3.19 -9.18 21.81
CA ALA A 57 -4.12 -8.74 22.85
C ALA A 57 -5.59 -8.86 22.41
N LEU A 58 -5.86 -8.63 21.13
CA LEU A 58 -7.18 -8.59 20.53
C LEU A 58 -7.20 -9.40 19.22
N PRO A 59 -7.21 -10.75 19.28
CA PRO A 59 -7.19 -11.61 18.09
C PRO A 59 -8.58 -11.69 17.44
N LYS A 60 -9.16 -10.51 17.13
CA LYS A 60 -10.47 -10.37 16.49
C LYS A 60 -10.30 -9.88 15.05
N ALA A 61 -11.20 -10.33 14.18
CA ALA A 61 -11.29 -9.81 12.82
C ALA A 61 -11.50 -8.28 12.81
N GLY A 62 -10.97 -7.61 11.77
CA GLY A 62 -11.09 -6.16 11.58
C GLY A 62 -9.81 -5.36 11.80
N GLY A 63 -8.75 -5.97 12.36
CA GLY A 63 -7.42 -5.36 12.47
C GLY A 63 -7.44 -3.94 13.05
N PRO A 64 -6.92 -2.94 12.32
CA PRO A 64 -6.78 -1.55 12.78
C PRO A 64 -8.06 -0.95 13.38
N TYR A 65 -9.20 -1.20 12.73
CA TYR A 65 -10.51 -0.77 13.17
C TYR A 65 -10.86 -1.37 14.54
N ALA A 66 -10.69 -2.68 14.73
CA ALA A 66 -11.06 -3.37 15.95
C ALA A 66 -10.19 -2.87 17.15
N TYR A 67 -8.92 -2.60 16.92
CA TYR A 67 -7.99 -2.10 17.92
C TYR A 67 -8.36 -0.70 18.42
N THR A 68 -8.61 0.22 17.48
CA THR A 68 -8.95 1.60 17.82
C THR A 68 -10.33 1.73 18.44
N ARG A 69 -11.29 0.91 17.98
CA ARG A 69 -12.62 0.80 18.61
C ARG A 69 -12.53 0.31 20.05
N ALA A 70 -11.72 -0.72 20.32
CA ALA A 70 -11.53 -1.25 21.67
C ALA A 70 -10.88 -0.24 22.62
N ALA A 71 -9.98 0.59 22.12
CA ALA A 71 -9.26 1.59 22.93
C ALA A 71 -10.05 2.88 23.17
N PHE A 72 -10.82 3.36 22.19
CA PHE A 72 -11.39 4.71 22.18
C PHE A 72 -12.89 4.75 21.80
N GLY A 73 -13.52 3.60 21.53
CA GLY A 73 -14.92 3.50 21.18
C GLY A 73 -15.22 3.69 19.67
N ASP A 74 -16.53 3.71 19.36
CA ASP A 74 -17.07 3.65 17.99
C ASP A 74 -16.61 4.81 17.09
N GLY A 75 -16.47 6.02 17.63
CA GLY A 75 -16.04 7.20 16.86
C GLY A 75 -14.62 7.05 16.32
N ALA A 76 -13.68 6.62 17.15
CA ALA A 76 -12.31 6.36 16.74
C ALA A 76 -12.22 5.15 15.79
N GLY A 77 -12.97 4.10 16.07
CA GLY A 77 -13.09 2.95 15.18
C GLY A 77 -13.57 3.37 13.79
N PHE A 78 -14.64 4.19 13.71
CA PHE A 78 -15.14 4.72 12.45
C PHE A 78 -14.07 5.56 11.73
N ALA A 79 -13.41 6.50 12.41
CA ALA A 79 -12.44 7.38 11.80
C ALA A 79 -11.27 6.60 11.15
N ILE A 80 -10.77 5.57 11.84
CA ILE A 80 -9.71 4.71 11.31
C ILE A 80 -10.21 3.81 10.17
N ALA A 81 -11.42 3.26 10.29
CA ALA A 81 -12.02 2.49 9.22
C ALA A 81 -12.28 3.33 7.97
N TRP A 82 -12.73 4.57 8.14
CA TRP A 82 -12.94 5.55 7.09
C TRP A 82 -11.64 5.91 6.38
N ALA A 83 -10.58 6.22 7.14
CA ALA A 83 -9.26 6.48 6.60
C ALA A 83 -8.73 5.28 5.79
N TYR A 84 -8.84 4.07 6.34
CA TYR A 84 -8.36 2.86 5.70
C TYR A 84 -9.13 2.55 4.40
N TRP A 85 -10.45 2.73 4.40
CA TRP A 85 -11.26 2.57 3.19
C TRP A 85 -10.90 3.59 2.10
N ILE A 86 -10.72 4.87 2.47
CA ILE A 86 -10.25 5.90 1.50
C ILE A 86 -8.90 5.50 0.91
N SER A 87 -7.96 5.09 1.75
CA SER A 87 -6.63 4.70 1.27
C SER A 87 -6.67 3.54 0.28
N MET A 88 -7.63 2.62 0.42
CA MET A 88 -7.77 1.48 -0.50
C MET A 88 -8.18 1.93 -1.91
N TRP A 89 -9.22 2.75 -2.06
CA TRP A 89 -9.66 3.13 -3.39
C TRP A 89 -8.77 4.21 -4.03
N VAL A 90 -8.15 5.11 -3.26
CA VAL A 90 -7.11 6.02 -3.77
C VAL A 90 -5.87 5.21 -4.19
N GLY A 91 -5.44 4.28 -3.37
CA GLY A 91 -4.31 3.40 -3.67
C GLY A 91 -4.55 2.52 -4.89
N ASN A 92 -5.75 2.03 -5.10
CA ASN A 92 -6.11 1.28 -6.31
C ASN A 92 -5.99 2.12 -7.59
N ALA A 93 -6.24 3.44 -7.53
CA ALA A 93 -5.98 4.33 -8.66
C ALA A 93 -4.48 4.41 -8.98
N ALA A 94 -3.62 4.48 -7.94
CA ALA A 94 -2.16 4.42 -8.13
C ALA A 94 -1.70 3.09 -8.73
N ILE A 95 -2.21 1.96 -8.20
CA ILE A 95 -1.88 0.63 -8.71
C ILE A 95 -2.28 0.48 -10.18
N ALA A 96 -3.47 0.92 -10.55
CA ALA A 96 -3.95 0.86 -11.92
C ALA A 96 -3.12 1.76 -12.85
N THR A 97 -2.74 2.96 -12.39
CA THR A 97 -1.85 3.88 -13.13
C THR A 97 -0.48 3.23 -13.39
N ALA A 98 0.10 2.58 -12.39
CA ALA A 98 1.36 1.87 -12.54
C ALA A 98 1.24 0.71 -13.55
N ALA A 99 0.14 -0.06 -13.53
CA ALA A 99 -0.10 -1.12 -14.49
C ALA A 99 -0.16 -0.58 -15.93
N VAL A 100 -0.88 0.52 -16.14
CA VAL A 100 -1.02 1.18 -17.46
C VAL A 100 0.33 1.77 -17.91
N SER A 101 1.12 2.31 -17.00
CA SER A 101 2.47 2.81 -17.27
C SER A 101 3.38 1.70 -17.82
N TYR A 102 3.38 0.53 -17.19
CA TYR A 102 4.14 -0.63 -17.70
C TYR A 102 3.57 -1.18 -19.02
N LEU A 103 2.25 -1.18 -19.20
CA LEU A 103 1.61 -1.55 -20.48
C LEU A 103 2.00 -0.61 -21.61
N SER A 104 2.24 0.66 -21.34
CA SER A 104 2.64 1.64 -22.36
C SER A 104 4.02 1.35 -22.98
N GLN A 105 4.88 0.60 -22.29
CA GLN A 105 6.14 0.10 -22.86
C GLN A 105 5.91 -0.99 -23.92
N LEU A 106 4.82 -1.75 -23.80
CA LEU A 106 4.45 -2.80 -24.76
C LEU A 106 3.59 -2.25 -25.90
N PHE A 107 2.72 -1.31 -25.55
CA PHE A 107 1.74 -0.70 -26.45
C PHE A 107 1.78 0.84 -26.28
N PRO A 108 2.62 1.56 -27.04
CA PRO A 108 2.83 3.01 -26.83
C PRO A 108 1.56 3.86 -26.86
N ILE A 109 0.53 3.44 -27.61
CA ILE A 109 -0.77 4.13 -27.67
C ILE A 109 -1.43 4.25 -26.27
N VAL A 110 -1.19 3.26 -25.40
CA VAL A 110 -1.74 3.22 -24.03
C VAL A 110 -1.18 4.35 -23.17
N GLY A 111 0.03 4.81 -23.46
CA GLY A 111 0.69 5.91 -22.74
C GLY A 111 0.27 7.31 -23.18
N THR A 112 -0.51 7.45 -24.27
CA THR A 112 -0.91 8.76 -24.77
C THR A 112 -1.92 9.46 -23.86
N HIS A 113 -1.87 10.78 -23.83
CA HIS A 113 -2.74 11.60 -22.99
C HIS A 113 -4.23 11.33 -23.30
N GLY A 114 -5.04 11.18 -22.27
CA GLY A 114 -6.46 10.83 -22.36
C GLY A 114 -6.71 9.33 -22.55
N VAL A 115 -5.93 8.63 -23.40
CA VAL A 115 -6.06 7.17 -23.57
C VAL A 115 -5.62 6.43 -22.30
N SER A 116 -4.54 6.89 -21.67
CA SER A 116 -4.04 6.29 -20.42
C SER A 116 -5.10 6.31 -19.30
N ALA A 117 -5.78 7.45 -19.10
CA ALA A 117 -6.85 7.56 -18.12
C ALA A 117 -8.05 6.66 -18.45
N ALA A 118 -8.47 6.63 -19.74
CA ALA A 118 -9.57 5.78 -20.19
C ALA A 118 -9.27 4.28 -19.98
N ILE A 119 -8.04 3.84 -20.31
CA ILE A 119 -7.62 2.45 -20.11
C ILE A 119 -7.51 2.12 -18.62
N THR A 120 -7.00 3.05 -17.79
CA THR A 120 -6.94 2.87 -16.34
C THR A 120 -8.35 2.63 -15.77
N ILE A 121 -9.31 3.45 -16.16
CA ILE A 121 -10.72 3.31 -15.77
C ILE A 121 -11.29 1.97 -16.26
N ALA A 122 -11.06 1.62 -17.53
CA ALA A 122 -11.55 0.35 -18.10
C ALA A 122 -11.02 -0.86 -17.34
N ILE A 123 -9.72 -0.88 -16.99
CA ILE A 123 -9.09 -1.95 -16.20
C ILE A 123 -9.73 -2.05 -14.81
N VAL A 124 -9.89 -0.93 -14.11
CA VAL A 124 -10.49 -0.90 -12.77
C VAL A 124 -11.90 -1.45 -12.79
N TRP A 125 -12.73 -1.04 -13.76
CA TRP A 125 -14.10 -1.54 -13.90
C TRP A 125 -14.13 -3.02 -14.33
N ALA A 126 -13.21 -3.47 -15.18
CA ALA A 126 -13.10 -4.88 -15.53
C ALA A 126 -12.85 -5.76 -14.31
N PHE A 127 -11.86 -5.40 -13.44
CA PHE A 127 -11.61 -6.13 -12.21
C PHE A 127 -12.75 -5.99 -11.19
N THR A 128 -13.42 -4.86 -11.13
CA THR A 128 -14.64 -4.69 -10.32
C THR A 128 -15.73 -5.65 -10.76
N LEU A 129 -15.99 -5.77 -12.05
CA LEU A 129 -17.00 -6.69 -12.60
C LEU A 129 -16.62 -8.16 -12.36
N ILE A 130 -15.32 -8.51 -12.46
CA ILE A 130 -14.83 -9.86 -12.13
C ILE A 130 -15.10 -10.17 -10.66
N ASN A 131 -14.79 -9.25 -9.74
CA ASN A 131 -15.01 -9.44 -8.31
C ASN A 131 -16.49 -9.53 -7.94
N ILE A 132 -17.36 -8.75 -8.59
CA ILE A 132 -18.83 -8.82 -8.39
C ILE A 132 -19.38 -10.18 -8.82
N ARG A 133 -18.81 -10.83 -9.85
CA ARG A 133 -19.24 -12.16 -10.31
C ARG A 133 -18.85 -13.32 -9.40
N GLY A 134 -17.90 -13.11 -8.49
CA GLY A 134 -17.56 -14.09 -7.46
C GLY A 134 -16.06 -14.28 -7.23
N THR A 135 -15.70 -14.58 -5.97
CA THR A 135 -14.31 -14.60 -5.47
C THR A 135 -13.52 -15.88 -5.80
N LYS A 136 -14.18 -16.98 -6.26
CA LYS A 136 -13.47 -18.24 -6.53
C LYS A 136 -12.45 -18.13 -7.65
N LEU A 137 -12.79 -17.44 -8.74
CA LEU A 137 -11.91 -17.23 -9.88
C LEU A 137 -10.72 -16.32 -9.51
N ALA A 138 -10.98 -15.29 -8.71
CA ALA A 138 -9.96 -14.34 -8.25
C ALA A 138 -8.86 -15.02 -7.40
N GLY A 139 -9.22 -16.02 -6.57
CA GLY A 139 -8.28 -16.69 -5.68
C GLY A 139 -7.28 -17.62 -6.38
N GLN A 140 -7.71 -18.33 -7.41
CA GLN A 140 -6.83 -19.24 -8.17
C GLN A 140 -5.79 -18.46 -8.99
N VAL A 141 -6.20 -17.36 -9.57
CA VAL A 141 -5.33 -16.45 -10.33
C VAL A 141 -4.28 -15.81 -9.40
N GLN A 142 -4.64 -15.50 -8.15
CA GLN A 142 -3.77 -14.81 -7.20
C GLN A 142 -2.47 -15.58 -6.89
N ILE A 143 -2.49 -16.91 -6.83
CA ILE A 143 -1.29 -17.71 -6.47
C ILE A 143 -0.24 -17.61 -7.58
N VAL A 144 -0.63 -17.79 -8.84
CA VAL A 144 0.28 -17.70 -10.00
C VAL A 144 0.89 -16.30 -10.08
N TRP A 145 0.08 -15.27 -9.82
CA TRP A 145 0.50 -13.88 -9.88
C TRP A 145 1.43 -13.50 -8.74
N THR A 146 1.29 -14.14 -7.56
CA THR A 146 2.20 -13.90 -6.42
C THR A 146 3.62 -14.38 -6.71
N ILE A 147 3.77 -15.50 -7.41
CA ILE A 147 5.10 -16.01 -7.81
C ILE A 147 5.68 -15.12 -8.93
N ALA A 148 4.87 -14.75 -9.92
CA ALA A 148 5.30 -13.91 -11.03
C ALA A 148 5.84 -12.53 -10.58
N LYS A 149 5.31 -11.94 -9.50
CA LYS A 149 5.77 -10.66 -8.94
C LYS A 149 7.24 -10.65 -8.51
N LEU A 150 7.77 -11.77 -8.04
CA LEU A 150 9.13 -11.86 -7.53
C LEU A 150 10.18 -11.95 -8.65
N LEU A 151 9.80 -12.43 -9.84
CA LEU A 151 10.73 -12.62 -10.95
C LEU A 151 11.41 -11.32 -11.42
N PRO A 152 10.71 -10.20 -11.66
CA PRO A 152 11.35 -8.93 -12.04
C PRO A 152 12.31 -8.43 -10.96
N LEU A 153 11.94 -8.56 -9.69
CA LEU A 153 12.77 -8.10 -8.56
C LEU A 153 14.05 -8.93 -8.46
N ALA A 154 13.92 -10.26 -8.55
CA ALA A 154 15.07 -11.16 -8.55
C ALA A 154 15.98 -10.93 -9.77
N ALA A 155 15.40 -10.69 -10.96
CA ALA A 155 16.15 -10.39 -12.17
C ALA A 155 16.97 -9.09 -12.04
N VAL A 156 16.36 -8.02 -11.50
CA VAL A 156 17.06 -6.75 -11.30
C VAL A 156 18.19 -6.90 -10.26
N ILE A 157 17.93 -7.57 -9.13
CA ILE A 157 18.97 -7.79 -8.11
C ILE A 157 20.12 -8.64 -8.67
N GLY A 158 19.81 -9.75 -9.34
CA GLY A 158 20.81 -10.63 -9.94
C GLY A 158 21.63 -9.92 -11.01
N LEU A 159 20.97 -9.14 -11.88
CA LEU A 159 21.65 -8.38 -12.93
C LEU A 159 22.52 -7.27 -12.34
N ALA A 160 22.04 -6.54 -11.33
CA ALA A 160 22.84 -5.53 -10.64
C ALA A 160 24.09 -6.14 -9.99
N ALA A 161 23.95 -7.27 -9.30
CA ALA A 161 25.07 -7.98 -8.71
C ALA A 161 26.09 -8.44 -9.79
N TYR A 162 25.61 -8.98 -10.91
CA TYR A 162 26.45 -9.40 -12.04
C TYR A 162 27.21 -8.21 -12.65
N VAL A 163 26.53 -7.10 -12.92
CA VAL A 163 27.13 -5.89 -13.50
C VAL A 163 28.19 -5.30 -12.57
N LEU A 164 27.91 -5.21 -11.26
CA LEU A 164 28.87 -4.72 -10.27
C LEU A 164 30.10 -5.65 -10.15
N ALA A 165 29.92 -6.96 -10.26
CA ALA A 165 31.01 -7.93 -10.20
C ALA A 165 31.88 -7.89 -11.44
N THR A 166 31.33 -7.59 -12.63
CA THR A 166 32.06 -7.63 -13.91
C THR A 166 32.59 -6.27 -14.37
N GLN A 167 31.87 -5.19 -14.09
CA GLN A 167 32.18 -3.83 -14.55
C GLN A 167 32.66 -2.90 -13.43
N GLY A 168 32.61 -3.39 -12.17
CA GLY A 168 33.04 -2.63 -11.01
C GLY A 168 32.01 -1.62 -10.51
N THR A 169 32.35 -0.90 -9.44
CA THR A 169 31.46 0.05 -8.76
C THR A 169 31.42 1.46 -9.38
N GLY A 170 32.22 1.71 -10.45
CA GLY A 170 32.26 3.01 -11.13
C GLY A 170 30.93 3.44 -11.78
N LEU A 171 29.98 2.50 -11.94
CA LEU A 171 28.64 2.75 -12.44
C LEU A 171 27.67 3.26 -11.37
N VAL A 172 28.04 3.12 -10.11
CA VAL A 172 27.20 3.57 -9.00
C VAL A 172 27.38 5.08 -8.80
N ARG A 173 26.28 5.83 -8.70
CA ARG A 173 26.31 7.26 -8.39
C ARG A 173 27.19 7.50 -7.15
N THR A 174 28.15 8.41 -7.27
CA THR A 174 29.04 8.78 -6.15
C THR A 174 28.22 9.33 -4.99
N PHE A 175 28.63 8.92 -3.77
CA PHE A 175 28.05 9.47 -2.56
C PHE A 175 28.73 10.80 -2.25
N ASP A 176 27.92 11.88 -2.13
CA ASP A 176 28.36 13.16 -1.65
C ASP A 176 27.48 13.61 -0.49
N THR A 177 28.13 13.96 0.61
CA THR A 177 27.42 14.45 1.81
C THR A 177 26.74 15.81 1.58
N ALA A 178 27.21 16.59 0.61
CA ALA A 178 26.60 17.88 0.22
C ALA A 178 25.20 17.68 -0.42
N ASP A 179 24.95 16.54 -1.04
CA ASP A 179 23.65 16.20 -1.65
C ASP A 179 22.61 15.74 -0.61
N ILE A 180 23.02 15.46 0.64
CA ILE A 180 22.12 14.92 1.66
C ILE A 180 21.32 16.04 2.31
N SER A 181 19.99 15.93 2.23
CA SER A 181 19.09 16.91 2.83
C SER A 181 17.92 16.22 3.57
N THR A 182 17.55 16.79 4.72
CA THR A 182 16.43 16.30 5.52
C THR A 182 15.11 16.36 4.75
N ALA A 183 14.91 17.36 3.91
CA ALA A 183 13.71 17.49 3.09
C ALA A 183 13.62 16.34 2.06
N SER A 184 14.73 16.06 1.34
CA SER A 184 14.79 14.96 0.37
C SER A 184 14.63 13.60 1.05
N ILE A 185 15.19 13.40 2.24
CA ILE A 185 15.01 12.17 3.02
C ILE A 185 13.54 12.03 3.45
N SER A 186 12.89 13.10 3.91
CA SER A 186 11.46 13.06 4.29
C SER A 186 10.57 12.71 3.11
N THR A 187 10.82 13.31 1.94
CA THR A 187 10.12 12.97 0.70
C THR A 187 10.37 11.52 0.29
N ALA A 188 11.62 11.05 0.35
CA ALA A 188 11.93 9.65 0.08
C ALA A 188 11.19 8.72 1.03
N THR A 189 11.11 9.06 2.32
CA THR A 189 10.48 8.22 3.35
C THR A 189 8.98 8.04 3.09
N ILE A 190 8.23 9.08 2.70
CA ILE A 190 6.80 8.92 2.41
C ILE A 190 6.56 8.14 1.11
N LEU A 191 7.40 8.37 0.09
CA LEU A 191 7.33 7.63 -1.18
C LEU A 191 7.61 6.14 -0.94
N THR A 192 8.65 5.81 -0.19
CA THR A 192 9.04 4.42 0.08
C THR A 192 8.07 3.70 1.00
N LEU A 193 7.39 4.41 1.93
CA LEU A 193 6.38 3.82 2.78
C LEU A 193 5.19 3.27 1.99
N TRP A 194 4.85 3.88 0.86
CA TRP A 194 3.81 3.35 -0.03
C TRP A 194 4.01 1.87 -0.35
N ALA A 195 5.25 1.47 -0.69
CA ALA A 195 5.55 0.08 -1.01
C ALA A 195 5.48 -0.86 0.20
N MET A 196 5.54 -0.31 1.42
CA MET A 196 5.42 -1.08 2.67
C MET A 196 3.97 -1.21 3.17
N LEU A 197 2.99 -0.56 2.52
CA LEU A 197 1.58 -0.69 2.88
C LEU A 197 1.09 -2.12 2.63
N GLY A 198 0.21 -2.61 3.49
CA GLY A 198 -0.27 -3.98 3.50
C GLY A 198 0.38 -4.87 4.57
N LEU A 199 1.35 -4.35 5.33
CA LEU A 199 1.94 -5.05 6.47
C LEU A 199 0.88 -5.45 7.54
N GLU A 200 -0.21 -4.69 7.62
CA GLU A 200 -1.34 -4.91 8.53
C GLU A 200 -2.30 -6.02 8.06
N LEU A 201 -2.23 -6.45 6.80
CA LEU A 201 -3.26 -7.32 6.20
C LEU A 201 -3.40 -8.68 6.87
N ALA A 202 -2.34 -9.23 7.48
CA ALA A 202 -2.46 -10.47 8.26
C ALA A 202 -3.34 -10.32 9.51
N THR A 203 -3.54 -9.09 10.01
CA THR A 203 -4.37 -8.81 11.19
C THR A 203 -5.87 -8.78 10.88
N VAL A 204 -6.25 -8.59 9.62
CA VAL A 204 -7.64 -8.44 9.19
C VAL A 204 -8.42 -9.76 9.35
N PRO A 205 -7.96 -10.92 8.81
CA PRO A 205 -8.61 -12.21 9.01
C PRO A 205 -8.06 -12.97 10.22
N ALA A 206 -7.82 -12.29 11.36
CA ALA A 206 -7.19 -12.89 12.54
C ALA A 206 -7.91 -14.15 13.04
N ASP A 207 -9.23 -14.20 12.91
CA ASP A 207 -10.08 -15.34 13.25
C ASP A 207 -9.85 -16.60 12.41
N LYS A 208 -9.22 -16.44 11.22
CA LYS A 208 -8.91 -17.55 10.29
C LYS A 208 -7.47 -18.05 10.40
N VAL A 209 -6.66 -17.45 11.27
CA VAL A 209 -5.24 -17.79 11.45
C VAL A 209 -5.08 -18.81 12.58
N GLN A 210 -4.29 -19.86 12.33
CA GLN A 210 -3.91 -20.83 13.37
C GLN A 210 -2.90 -20.19 14.32
N ASP A 211 -3.12 -20.30 15.62
CA ASP A 211 -2.31 -19.65 16.67
C ASP A 211 -2.06 -18.17 16.33
N PRO A 212 -3.13 -17.34 16.25
CA PRO A 212 -3.06 -16.00 15.69
C PRO A 212 -2.08 -15.11 16.46
N GLU A 213 -1.96 -15.27 17.77
CA GLU A 213 -1.06 -14.49 18.62
C GLU A 213 0.41 -14.60 18.19
N ARG A 214 0.82 -15.78 17.76
CA ARG A 214 2.19 -16.09 17.39
C ARG A 214 2.43 -15.96 15.91
N THR A 215 1.48 -16.48 15.13
CA THR A 215 1.57 -16.54 13.65
C THR A 215 1.51 -15.16 13.04
N ILE A 216 0.54 -14.31 13.43
CA ILE A 216 0.38 -12.96 12.86
C ILE A 216 1.60 -12.11 13.16
N ASN A 217 2.04 -12.07 14.43
CA ASN A 217 3.21 -11.29 14.82
C ASN A 217 4.46 -11.68 14.02
N ARG A 218 4.76 -12.97 13.91
CA ARG A 218 5.92 -13.46 13.16
C ARG A 218 5.79 -13.19 11.66
N ALA A 219 4.63 -13.47 11.06
CA ALA A 219 4.39 -13.26 9.65
C ALA A 219 4.51 -11.77 9.26
N THR A 220 3.96 -10.87 10.09
CA THR A 220 4.05 -9.43 9.87
C THR A 220 5.51 -8.94 9.95
N LEU A 221 6.26 -9.33 10.99
CA LEU A 221 7.64 -8.90 11.16
C LEU A 221 8.57 -9.44 10.05
N PHE A 222 8.55 -10.77 9.81
CA PHE A 222 9.40 -11.38 8.80
C PHE A 222 8.99 -10.96 7.38
N GLY A 223 7.69 -10.80 7.11
CA GLY A 223 7.18 -10.30 5.84
C GLY A 223 7.62 -8.87 5.56
N THR A 224 7.51 -7.99 6.56
CA THR A 224 7.96 -6.59 6.47
C THR A 224 9.48 -6.50 6.27
N ALA A 225 10.27 -7.26 7.04
CA ALA A 225 11.72 -7.28 6.90
C ALA A 225 12.16 -7.83 5.54
N GLY A 226 11.57 -8.93 5.09
CA GLY A 226 11.88 -9.56 3.80
C GLY A 226 11.53 -8.68 2.61
N ALA A 227 10.32 -8.12 2.56
CA ALA A 227 9.91 -7.19 1.51
C ALA A 227 10.77 -5.91 1.53
N GLY A 228 11.01 -5.34 2.72
CA GLY A 228 11.84 -4.15 2.88
C GLY A 228 13.28 -4.37 2.40
N GLY A 229 13.89 -5.51 2.73
CA GLY A 229 15.22 -5.88 2.25
C GLY A 229 15.30 -5.99 0.72
N ILE A 230 14.32 -6.65 0.10
CA ILE A 230 14.21 -6.73 -1.36
C ILE A 230 14.08 -5.33 -1.98
N TYR A 231 13.25 -4.46 -1.41
CA TYR A 231 13.02 -3.12 -1.94
C TYR A 231 14.25 -2.20 -1.84
N ILE A 232 14.96 -2.25 -0.71
CA ILE A 232 16.24 -1.54 -0.57
C ILE A 232 17.18 -1.94 -1.70
N LEU A 233 17.34 -3.24 -1.95
CA LEU A 233 18.28 -3.72 -2.97
C LEU A 233 17.83 -3.32 -4.38
N VAL A 234 16.58 -3.60 -4.75
CA VAL A 234 16.10 -3.40 -6.12
C VAL A 234 15.96 -1.93 -6.49
N CYS A 235 15.39 -1.11 -5.59
CA CYS A 235 15.23 0.31 -5.88
C CYS A 235 16.57 1.06 -5.85
N SER A 236 17.46 0.73 -4.90
CA SER A 236 18.79 1.33 -4.85
C SER A 236 19.62 0.99 -6.09
N ALA A 237 19.54 -0.26 -6.59
CA ALA A 237 20.22 -0.64 -7.83
C ALA A 237 19.77 0.25 -9.00
N VAL A 238 18.46 0.40 -9.21
CA VAL A 238 17.93 1.21 -10.33
C VAL A 238 18.27 2.69 -10.16
N VAL A 239 18.05 3.25 -8.97
CA VAL A 239 18.26 4.70 -8.69
C VAL A 239 19.74 5.10 -8.75
N LEU A 240 20.64 4.23 -8.32
CA LEU A 240 22.06 4.56 -8.21
C LEU A 240 22.89 4.13 -9.43
N MET A 241 22.41 3.15 -10.21
CA MET A 241 23.15 2.64 -11.37
C MET A 241 22.66 3.22 -12.71
N LEU A 242 21.48 3.85 -12.74
CA LEU A 242 20.99 4.55 -13.92
C LEU A 242 21.09 6.08 -13.77
N PRO A 243 21.30 6.82 -14.88
CA PRO A 243 21.21 8.28 -14.87
C PRO A 243 19.83 8.75 -14.40
N ALA A 244 19.80 9.68 -13.44
CA ALA A 244 18.56 10.17 -12.85
C ALA A 244 17.56 10.72 -13.87
N ALA A 245 18.06 11.40 -14.93
CA ALA A 245 17.22 11.94 -16.00
C ALA A 245 16.47 10.84 -16.78
N ILE A 246 17.12 9.70 -17.02
CA ILE A 246 16.50 8.56 -17.70
C ILE A 246 15.47 7.91 -16.77
N THR A 247 15.86 7.63 -15.53
CA THR A 247 15.02 6.93 -14.58
C THR A 247 13.77 7.74 -14.21
N SER A 248 13.90 9.05 -13.99
CA SER A 248 12.75 9.91 -13.63
C SER A 248 11.72 10.06 -14.75
N ALA A 249 12.14 9.97 -16.01
CA ALA A 249 11.26 10.01 -17.18
C ALA A 249 10.69 8.63 -17.56
N SER A 250 11.15 7.57 -16.89
CA SER A 250 10.81 6.18 -17.24
C SER A 250 9.37 5.81 -16.86
N ALA A 251 8.67 5.23 -17.82
CA ALA A 251 7.36 4.60 -17.58
C ALA A 251 7.48 3.18 -16.99
N ALA A 252 8.67 2.55 -17.07
CA ALA A 252 8.94 1.21 -16.52
C ALA A 252 10.42 1.08 -16.10
N PRO A 253 10.83 1.70 -14.96
CA PRO A 253 12.23 1.82 -14.55
C PRO A 253 13.00 0.49 -14.47
N PHE A 254 12.33 -0.59 -14.03
CA PHE A 254 12.95 -1.92 -13.98
C PHE A 254 13.19 -2.52 -15.36
N ALA A 255 12.27 -2.27 -16.30
CA ALA A 255 12.45 -2.72 -17.68
C ALA A 255 13.61 -1.96 -18.33
N ASP A 256 13.72 -0.64 -18.12
CA ASP A 256 14.83 0.17 -18.66
C ASP A 256 16.17 -0.24 -18.05
N PHE A 257 16.22 -0.55 -16.75
CA PHE A 257 17.43 -1.10 -16.12
C PHE A 257 17.89 -2.40 -16.82
N VAL A 258 16.95 -3.32 -17.05
CA VAL A 258 17.26 -4.58 -17.71
C VAL A 258 17.56 -4.39 -19.21
N ASN A 259 16.89 -3.44 -19.90
CA ASN A 259 17.20 -3.08 -21.29
C ASN A 259 18.66 -2.63 -21.46
N ILE A 260 19.13 -1.78 -20.54
CA ILE A 260 20.48 -1.20 -20.62
C ILE A 260 21.55 -2.27 -20.39
N TYR A 261 21.35 -3.17 -19.44
CA TYR A 261 22.39 -4.12 -19.04
C TYR A 261 22.24 -5.53 -19.62
N ALA A 262 21.04 -5.94 -20.05
CA ALA A 262 20.76 -7.28 -20.58
C ALA A 262 20.06 -7.30 -21.96
N GLY A 263 19.79 -6.11 -22.52
CA GLY A 263 19.21 -5.97 -23.86
C GLY A 263 17.67 -5.87 -23.89
N THR A 264 17.16 -5.34 -25.00
CA THR A 264 15.76 -4.91 -25.18
C THR A 264 14.73 -6.02 -24.99
N ASN A 265 15.02 -7.25 -25.45
CA ASN A 265 14.09 -8.37 -25.30
C ASN A 265 13.85 -8.74 -23.83
N ALA A 266 14.91 -8.69 -23.01
CA ALA A 266 14.81 -8.98 -21.57
C ALA A 266 14.02 -7.88 -20.86
N GLY A 267 14.23 -6.61 -21.19
CA GLY A 267 13.48 -5.50 -20.61
C GLY A 267 12.00 -5.53 -21.00
N THR A 268 11.66 -5.87 -22.24
CA THR A 268 10.27 -6.06 -22.67
C THR A 268 9.58 -7.17 -21.85
N ALA A 269 10.27 -8.27 -21.58
CA ALA A 269 9.75 -9.33 -20.71
C ALA A 269 9.51 -8.82 -19.28
N ILE A 270 10.43 -8.02 -18.72
CA ILE A 270 10.25 -7.39 -17.40
C ILE A 270 9.06 -6.43 -17.40
N ALA A 271 8.87 -5.63 -18.47
CA ALA A 271 7.71 -4.75 -18.59
C ALA A 271 6.39 -5.53 -18.58
N ALA A 272 6.32 -6.63 -19.33
CA ALA A 272 5.13 -7.49 -19.37
C ALA A 272 4.83 -8.11 -18.00
N ILE A 273 5.84 -8.68 -17.33
CA ILE A 273 5.67 -9.29 -16.00
C ILE A 273 5.33 -8.23 -14.95
N GLY A 274 5.91 -7.02 -15.04
CA GLY A 274 5.60 -5.89 -14.17
C GLY A 274 4.13 -5.44 -14.31
N ALA A 275 3.64 -5.31 -15.54
CA ALA A 275 2.22 -5.02 -15.81
C ALA A 275 1.30 -6.09 -15.23
N ILE A 276 1.59 -7.36 -15.48
CA ILE A 276 0.85 -8.51 -14.94
C ILE A 276 0.85 -8.48 -13.41
N SER A 277 2.01 -8.21 -12.79
CA SER A 277 2.16 -8.10 -11.35
C SER A 277 1.27 -6.99 -10.75
N ALA A 278 1.28 -5.81 -11.37
CA ALA A 278 0.44 -4.69 -10.94
C ALA A 278 -1.06 -5.01 -11.06
N LEU A 279 -1.48 -5.62 -12.18
CA LEU A 279 -2.87 -6.06 -12.38
C LEU A 279 -3.30 -7.11 -11.34
N GLY A 280 -2.41 -8.03 -10.97
CA GLY A 280 -2.66 -9.02 -9.92
C GLY A 280 -2.85 -8.39 -8.54
N ALA A 281 -2.04 -7.39 -8.19
CA ALA A 281 -2.21 -6.63 -6.96
C ALA A 281 -3.53 -5.85 -6.96
N LEU A 282 -3.85 -5.19 -8.07
CA LEU A 282 -5.08 -4.43 -8.25
C LEU A 282 -6.32 -5.29 -7.99
N ASN A 283 -6.36 -6.53 -8.52
CA ASN A 283 -7.49 -7.43 -8.30
C ASN A 283 -7.73 -7.71 -6.82
N GLY A 284 -6.67 -8.00 -6.05
CA GLY A 284 -6.78 -8.26 -4.61
C GLY A 284 -7.25 -7.02 -3.83
N TRP A 285 -6.71 -5.86 -4.13
CA TRP A 285 -7.06 -4.62 -3.44
C TRP A 285 -8.45 -4.09 -3.83
N ILE A 286 -8.94 -4.32 -5.07
CA ILE A 286 -10.33 -4.04 -5.47
C ILE A 286 -11.31 -4.91 -4.69
N MET A 287 -10.96 -6.14 -4.36
CA MET A 287 -11.77 -6.96 -3.46
C MET A 287 -11.82 -6.33 -2.05
N CYS A 288 -10.66 -5.99 -1.49
CA CYS A 288 -10.58 -5.43 -0.13
C CYS A 288 -11.32 -4.09 0.00
N GLN A 289 -11.26 -3.21 -1.01
CA GLN A 289 -11.95 -1.91 -0.98
C GLN A 289 -13.48 -2.02 -0.88
N ALA A 290 -14.07 -3.17 -1.18
CA ALA A 290 -15.50 -3.41 -1.07
C ALA A 290 -15.86 -4.26 0.16
N GLU A 291 -15.05 -5.27 0.49
CA GLU A 291 -15.29 -6.14 1.65
C GLU A 291 -15.19 -5.40 2.98
N LEU A 292 -14.23 -4.46 3.10
CA LEU A 292 -14.06 -3.67 4.32
C LEU A 292 -15.30 -2.82 4.64
N PRO A 293 -15.77 -1.91 3.75
CA PRO A 293 -16.96 -1.11 4.05
C PRO A 293 -18.22 -1.96 4.19
N ALA A 294 -18.32 -3.10 3.50
CA ALA A 294 -19.43 -4.02 3.67
C ALA A 294 -19.44 -4.68 5.05
N ALA A 295 -18.30 -5.08 5.58
CA ALA A 295 -18.18 -5.59 6.93
C ALA A 295 -18.55 -4.53 7.97
N LEU A 296 -18.05 -3.31 7.82
CA LEU A 296 -18.35 -2.18 8.69
C LEU A 296 -19.84 -1.76 8.64
N ALA A 297 -20.49 -1.91 7.47
CA ALA A 297 -21.91 -1.65 7.33
C ALA A 297 -22.75 -2.71 8.06
N ARG A 298 -22.33 -3.96 8.07
CA ARG A 298 -22.96 -5.02 8.90
C ARG A 298 -22.82 -4.74 10.39
N ASP A 299 -21.69 -4.18 10.81
CA ASP A 299 -21.47 -3.71 12.19
C ASP A 299 -22.19 -2.36 12.48
N GLY A 300 -22.88 -1.82 11.46
CA GLY A 300 -23.63 -0.58 11.48
C GLY A 300 -22.77 0.69 11.51
N LEU A 301 -21.48 0.62 11.25
CA LEU A 301 -20.55 1.77 11.23
C LEU A 301 -20.43 2.44 9.86
N PHE A 302 -20.98 1.80 8.84
CA PHE A 302 -21.06 2.35 7.47
C PHE A 302 -22.50 2.31 6.97
N PRO A 303 -22.84 3.01 5.85
CA PRO A 303 -24.17 3.02 5.29
C PRO A 303 -24.68 1.60 4.95
N GLU A 304 -25.90 1.28 5.36
CA GLU A 304 -26.49 -0.07 5.25
C GLU A 304 -26.46 -0.62 3.81
N PHE A 305 -26.57 0.26 2.78
CA PHE A 305 -26.58 -0.17 1.38
C PHE A 305 -25.27 -0.84 0.96
N MET A 306 -24.14 -0.52 1.61
CA MET A 306 -22.85 -1.14 1.36
C MET A 306 -22.74 -2.56 1.92
N GLY A 307 -23.50 -2.86 2.98
CA GLY A 307 -23.53 -4.18 3.63
C GLY A 307 -24.40 -5.21 2.91
N LYS A 308 -25.24 -4.78 1.94
CA LYS A 308 -26.14 -5.68 1.21
C LYS A 308 -25.34 -6.60 0.29
N ALA A 309 -25.42 -7.91 0.57
CA ALA A 309 -24.83 -8.94 -0.29
C ALA A 309 -25.76 -9.25 -1.48
N ALA A 310 -25.19 -9.44 -2.65
CA ALA A 310 -25.87 -10.01 -3.80
C ALA A 310 -26.13 -11.52 -3.60
N ALA A 311 -26.88 -12.16 -4.50
CA ALA A 311 -27.22 -13.59 -4.40
C ALA A 311 -25.98 -14.53 -4.31
N ASN A 312 -24.85 -14.11 -4.85
CA ASN A 312 -23.56 -14.83 -4.78
C ASN A 312 -22.72 -14.47 -3.53
N GLY A 313 -23.27 -13.72 -2.59
CA GLY A 313 -22.59 -13.30 -1.35
C GLY A 313 -21.68 -12.08 -1.48
N THR A 314 -21.48 -11.50 -2.69
CA THR A 314 -20.58 -10.36 -2.90
C THR A 314 -21.25 -9.03 -2.55
N PRO A 315 -20.53 -8.04 -1.97
CA PRO A 315 -21.05 -6.72 -1.66
C PRO A 315 -21.05 -5.81 -2.91
N ARG A 316 -21.94 -6.08 -3.87
CA ARG A 316 -22.00 -5.39 -5.16
C ARG A 316 -22.02 -3.87 -5.03
N ASN A 317 -22.85 -3.34 -4.11
CA ASN A 317 -23.01 -1.89 -3.95
C ASN A 317 -21.73 -1.23 -3.45
N ALA A 318 -21.02 -1.87 -2.51
CA ALA A 318 -19.73 -1.39 -2.03
C ALA A 318 -18.67 -1.38 -3.14
N HIS A 319 -18.64 -2.43 -3.99
CA HIS A 319 -17.78 -2.45 -5.18
C HIS A 319 -18.05 -1.28 -6.12
N VAL A 320 -19.30 -1.12 -6.54
CA VAL A 320 -19.69 -0.06 -7.49
C VAL A 320 -19.40 1.33 -6.91
N PHE A 321 -19.77 1.57 -5.65
CA PHE A 321 -19.57 2.87 -5.00
C PHE A 321 -18.08 3.22 -4.85
N SER A 322 -17.27 2.31 -4.32
CA SER A 322 -15.83 2.53 -4.15
C SER A 322 -15.13 2.74 -5.51
N THR A 323 -15.50 1.95 -6.52
CA THR A 323 -14.95 2.10 -7.87
C THR A 323 -15.36 3.40 -8.56
N SER A 324 -16.57 3.90 -8.28
CA SER A 324 -17.01 5.21 -8.78
C SER A 324 -16.18 6.35 -8.18
N LEU A 325 -15.88 6.31 -6.88
CA LEU A 325 -14.99 7.28 -6.23
C LEU A 325 -13.57 7.21 -6.80
N LEU A 326 -13.04 6.02 -6.98
CA LEU A 326 -11.76 5.79 -7.64
C LEU A 326 -11.75 6.37 -9.06
N THR A 327 -12.80 6.14 -9.84
CA THR A 327 -12.94 6.71 -11.20
C THR A 327 -12.91 8.23 -11.17
N LEU A 328 -13.60 8.84 -10.22
CA LEU A 328 -13.60 10.30 -10.05
C LEU A 328 -12.19 10.83 -9.79
N VAL A 329 -11.40 10.17 -8.94
CA VAL A 329 -10.02 10.58 -8.65
C VAL A 329 -9.13 10.46 -9.89
N ILE A 330 -9.27 9.40 -10.69
CA ILE A 330 -8.54 9.27 -11.97
C ILE A 330 -8.91 10.43 -12.90
N LEU A 331 -10.19 10.72 -13.06
CA LEU A 331 -10.64 11.82 -13.94
C LEU A 331 -10.13 13.18 -13.47
N MET A 332 -10.19 13.48 -12.17
CA MET A 332 -9.66 14.73 -11.61
C MET A 332 -8.16 14.91 -11.80
N ASN A 333 -7.42 13.81 -11.94
CA ASN A 333 -5.96 13.83 -12.15
C ASN A 333 -5.55 13.50 -13.59
N SER A 334 -6.49 13.37 -14.52
CA SER A 334 -6.23 12.93 -15.90
C SER A 334 -5.39 13.93 -16.73
N SER A 335 -5.28 15.19 -16.29
CA SER A 335 -4.39 16.19 -16.91
C SER A 335 -2.91 16.01 -16.52
N ARG A 336 -2.61 15.23 -15.49
CA ARG A 336 -1.23 14.94 -15.06
C ARG A 336 -0.58 13.87 -15.96
N SER A 337 0.74 13.86 -16.02
CA SER A 337 1.47 12.71 -16.57
C SER A 337 1.22 11.48 -15.70
N MET A 338 1.39 10.26 -16.23
CA MET A 338 1.23 9.03 -15.45
C MET A 338 2.15 8.97 -14.22
N ALA A 339 3.39 9.44 -14.36
CA ALA A 339 4.34 9.50 -13.25
C ALA A 339 3.87 10.47 -12.15
N SER A 340 3.46 11.70 -12.50
CA SER A 340 2.96 12.69 -11.54
C SER A 340 1.64 12.26 -10.90
N MET A 341 0.75 11.61 -11.66
CA MET A 341 -0.50 11.06 -11.13
C MET A 341 -0.21 9.94 -10.13
N PHE A 342 0.68 9.02 -10.48
CA PHE A 342 1.10 7.94 -9.59
C PHE A 342 1.69 8.50 -8.29
N GLU A 343 2.63 9.44 -8.39
CA GLU A 343 3.29 10.05 -7.23
C GLU A 343 2.29 10.74 -6.31
N PHE A 344 1.40 11.58 -6.84
CA PHE A 344 0.34 12.22 -6.06
C PHE A 344 -0.55 11.22 -5.34
N LEU A 345 -0.99 10.16 -6.03
CA LEU A 345 -1.89 9.15 -5.47
C LEU A 345 -1.22 8.33 -4.38
N ILE A 346 0.06 7.95 -4.55
CA ILE A 346 0.77 7.20 -3.51
C ILE A 346 1.04 8.04 -2.27
N VAL A 347 1.40 9.31 -2.45
CA VAL A 347 1.63 10.22 -1.31
C VAL A 347 0.34 10.50 -0.56
N LEU A 348 -0.76 10.76 -1.27
CA LEU A 348 -2.09 10.94 -0.68
C LEU A 348 -2.54 9.70 0.10
N THR A 349 -2.43 8.51 -0.51
CA THR A 349 -2.78 7.24 0.14
C THR A 349 -1.94 7.02 1.40
N THR A 350 -0.63 7.22 1.30
CA THR A 350 0.30 7.00 2.41
C THR A 350 0.01 7.97 3.55
N ALA A 351 -0.24 9.25 3.28
CA ALA A 351 -0.60 10.24 4.29
C ALA A 351 -1.87 9.83 5.05
N ILE A 352 -2.87 9.31 4.36
CA ILE A 352 -4.13 8.82 4.98
C ILE A 352 -3.89 7.56 5.82
N VAL A 353 -3.07 6.61 5.34
CA VAL A 353 -2.73 5.39 6.10
C VAL A 353 -1.93 5.71 7.35
N LEU A 354 -1.09 6.74 7.33
CA LEU A 354 -0.33 7.16 8.51
C LEU A 354 -1.24 7.58 9.67
N VAL A 355 -2.42 8.14 9.38
CA VAL A 355 -3.44 8.43 10.41
C VAL A 355 -3.89 7.11 11.08
N MET A 356 -4.07 6.05 10.31
CA MET A 356 -4.40 4.73 10.82
C MET A 356 -3.25 4.14 11.65
N TYR A 357 -2.01 4.23 11.18
CA TYR A 357 -0.85 3.70 11.90
C TYR A 357 -0.64 4.44 13.22
N PHE A 358 -0.74 5.77 13.21
CA PHE A 358 -0.70 6.58 14.42
C PHE A 358 -1.85 6.24 15.37
N GLY A 359 -3.07 6.09 14.86
CA GLY A 359 -4.24 5.68 15.63
C GLY A 359 -4.08 4.32 16.31
N CYS A 360 -3.46 3.35 15.62
CA CYS A 360 -3.12 2.04 16.20
C CYS A 360 -2.03 2.13 17.26
N ALA A 361 -1.02 3.00 17.07
CA ALA A 361 -0.01 3.26 18.09
C ALA A 361 -0.62 3.90 19.34
N ALA A 362 -1.52 4.87 19.17
CA ALA A 362 -2.27 5.47 20.27
C ALA A 362 -3.18 4.45 20.97
N ALA A 363 -3.83 3.56 20.22
CA ALA A 363 -4.63 2.47 20.78
C ALA A 363 -3.78 1.51 21.61
N ALA A 364 -2.60 1.12 21.12
CA ALA A 364 -1.67 0.29 21.88
C ALA A 364 -1.25 0.95 23.19
N PHE A 365 -0.92 2.25 23.15
CA PHE A 365 -0.59 3.03 24.34
C PHE A 365 -1.74 3.03 25.36
N ARG A 366 -2.97 3.28 24.92
CA ARG A 366 -4.16 3.26 25.79
C ARG A 366 -4.40 1.88 26.41
N LEU A 367 -4.27 0.81 25.62
CA LEU A 367 -4.45 -0.57 26.10
C LEU A 367 -3.34 -0.99 27.08
N ILE A 368 -2.14 -0.46 26.97
CA ILE A 368 -1.07 -0.62 27.96
C ILE A 368 -1.45 0.08 29.28
N GLN A 369 -1.94 1.31 29.22
CA GLN A 369 -2.37 2.06 30.41
C GLN A 369 -3.51 1.38 31.18
N THR A 370 -4.47 0.78 30.45
CA THR A 370 -5.61 0.06 31.05
C THR A 370 -5.25 -1.36 31.50
N GLY A 371 -4.03 -1.84 31.25
CA GLY A 371 -3.60 -3.19 31.59
C GLY A 371 -4.10 -4.28 30.62
N ALA A 372 -4.86 -3.91 29.59
CA ALA A 372 -5.37 -4.84 28.58
C ALA A 372 -4.27 -5.37 27.63
N LEU A 373 -3.20 -4.61 27.44
CA LEU A 373 -2.02 -5.02 26.68
C LEU A 373 -0.80 -5.05 27.61
N LYS A 374 -0.30 -6.25 27.93
CA LYS A 374 0.90 -6.44 28.75
C LYS A 374 2.15 -6.53 27.87
N VAL A 375 3.08 -5.61 28.06
CA VAL A 375 4.32 -5.53 27.26
C VAL A 375 5.53 -5.22 28.13
N GLY A 376 6.71 -5.64 27.69
CA GLY A 376 7.98 -5.28 28.34
C GLY A 376 8.38 -3.81 28.12
N ALA A 377 9.31 -3.31 28.92
CA ALA A 377 9.79 -1.93 28.84
C ALA A 377 10.33 -1.54 27.44
N GLY A 378 11.07 -2.45 26.78
CA GLY A 378 11.60 -2.22 25.44
C GLY A 378 10.52 -1.99 24.37
N PHE A 379 9.33 -2.55 24.53
CA PHE A 379 8.23 -2.32 23.59
C PHE A 379 7.70 -0.88 23.65
N LYS A 380 7.79 -0.19 24.78
CA LYS A 380 7.39 1.22 24.89
C LYS A 380 8.27 2.12 24.01
N ILE A 381 9.55 1.77 23.84
CA ILE A 381 10.47 2.47 22.94
C ILE A 381 10.04 2.22 21.47
N ILE A 382 9.73 0.98 21.12
CA ILE A 382 9.24 0.64 19.78
C ILE A 382 7.94 1.39 19.46
N LEU A 383 7.02 1.44 20.42
CA LEU A 383 5.76 2.17 20.29
C LEU A 383 5.99 3.68 20.07
N PHE A 384 6.89 4.28 20.84
CA PHE A 384 7.27 5.68 20.67
C PHE A 384 7.89 5.93 19.28
N LEU A 385 8.81 5.07 18.84
CA LEU A 385 9.43 5.16 17.53
C LEU A 385 8.40 4.97 16.39
N ALA A 386 7.43 4.08 16.53
CA ALA A 386 6.35 3.89 15.55
C ALA A 386 5.47 5.15 15.44
N ALA A 387 5.12 5.78 16.57
CA ALA A 387 4.35 7.01 16.59
C ALA A 387 5.16 8.19 16.00
N LEU A 388 6.42 8.34 16.41
CA LEU A 388 7.33 9.38 15.91
C LEU A 388 7.53 9.24 14.38
N TYR A 389 7.78 8.02 13.92
CA TYR A 389 7.91 7.71 12.50
C TYR A 389 6.65 8.10 11.73
N SER A 390 5.46 7.73 12.22
CA SER A 390 4.20 8.08 11.57
C SER A 390 3.99 9.60 11.48
N CYS A 391 4.28 10.34 12.54
CA CYS A 391 4.17 11.81 12.55
C CYS A 391 5.20 12.46 11.62
N TRP A 392 6.46 12.00 11.66
CA TRP A 392 7.52 12.59 10.85
C TRP A 392 7.32 12.31 9.35
N THR A 393 6.85 11.11 9.00
CA THR A 393 6.63 10.75 7.60
C THR A 393 5.52 11.59 6.96
N ILE A 394 4.50 12.01 7.73
CA ILE A 394 3.45 12.93 7.25
C ILE A 394 4.06 14.27 6.78
N TYR A 395 5.12 14.75 7.42
CA TYR A 395 5.80 15.99 7.02
C TYR A 395 6.33 15.92 5.58
N GLY A 396 6.73 14.74 5.10
CA GLY A 396 7.20 14.52 3.73
C GLY A 396 6.09 14.53 2.66
N ALA A 397 4.80 14.55 3.06
CA ALA A 397 3.67 14.44 2.12
C ALA A 397 3.46 15.68 1.25
N GLY A 398 3.97 16.83 1.69
CA GLY A 398 3.70 18.10 1.02
C GLY A 398 2.28 18.62 1.24
N THR A 399 2.07 19.89 0.94
CA THR A 399 0.80 20.59 1.27
C THR A 399 -0.40 20.08 0.48
N GLU A 400 -0.22 19.74 -0.80
CA GLU A 400 -1.32 19.31 -1.67
C GLU A 400 -1.94 18.01 -1.15
N ALA A 401 -1.14 16.97 -0.90
CA ALA A 401 -1.63 15.69 -0.41
C ALA A 401 -2.23 15.80 1.00
N LEU A 402 -1.67 16.67 1.85
CA LEU A 402 -2.24 16.93 3.19
C LEU A 402 -3.60 17.60 3.12
N ILE A 403 -3.79 18.61 2.27
CA ILE A 403 -5.07 19.30 2.09
C ILE A 403 -6.14 18.30 1.62
N TRP A 404 -5.84 17.53 0.57
CA TRP A 404 -6.78 16.52 0.05
C TRP A 404 -7.01 15.39 1.06
N GLY A 405 -5.98 14.94 1.76
CA GLY A 405 -6.11 13.91 2.80
C GLY A 405 -7.02 14.35 3.93
N VAL A 406 -6.80 15.57 4.47
CA VAL A 406 -7.66 16.16 5.51
C VAL A 406 -9.08 16.34 5.01
N ALA A 407 -9.29 16.88 3.80
CA ALA A 407 -10.62 17.06 3.22
C ALA A 407 -11.39 15.73 3.13
N LEU A 408 -10.74 14.67 2.62
CA LEU A 408 -11.34 13.34 2.52
C LEU A 408 -11.68 12.74 3.89
N LEU A 409 -10.83 12.94 4.89
CA LEU A 409 -11.08 12.48 6.25
C LEU A 409 -12.26 13.26 6.90
N LEU A 410 -12.32 14.58 6.69
CA LEU A 410 -13.39 15.43 7.25
C LEU A 410 -14.76 15.09 6.67
N ILE A 411 -14.86 14.65 5.41
CA ILE A 411 -16.11 14.16 4.81
C ILE A 411 -16.71 12.98 5.60
N GLY A 412 -15.88 12.22 6.30
CA GLY A 412 -16.35 11.15 7.19
C GLY A 412 -17.14 11.62 8.40
N LEU A 413 -16.92 12.84 8.89
CA LEU A 413 -17.61 13.36 10.08
C LEU A 413 -19.12 13.47 9.91
N PRO A 414 -19.65 14.16 8.86
CA PRO A 414 -21.10 14.19 8.62
C PRO A 414 -21.67 12.79 8.36
N VAL A 415 -20.95 11.89 7.67
CA VAL A 415 -21.39 10.51 7.47
C VAL A 415 -21.55 9.79 8.82
N PHE A 416 -20.56 9.88 9.70
CA PHE A 416 -20.64 9.30 11.04
C PHE A 416 -21.81 9.86 11.85
N TRP A 417 -22.02 11.18 11.82
CA TRP A 417 -23.10 11.83 12.53
C TRP A 417 -24.48 11.39 12.03
N LEU A 418 -24.68 11.35 10.71
CA LEU A 418 -25.91 10.86 10.09
C LEU A 418 -26.21 9.40 10.47
N LEU A 419 -25.17 8.53 10.45
CA LEU A 419 -25.32 7.14 10.87
C LEU A 419 -25.72 7.01 12.33
N ARG A 420 -25.19 7.86 13.20
CA ARG A 420 -25.50 7.88 14.63
C ARG A 420 -26.95 8.34 14.88
N LEU A 421 -27.42 9.35 14.15
CA LEU A 421 -28.81 9.81 14.21
C LEU A 421 -29.78 8.70 13.74
N ALA A 422 -29.48 8.05 12.64
CA ALA A 422 -30.29 6.96 12.10
C ALA A 422 -30.39 5.76 13.04
N ARG A 423 -29.37 5.52 13.87
CA ARG A 423 -29.41 4.46 14.91
C ARG A 423 -30.23 4.85 16.12
N GLY A 424 -30.11 6.10 16.58
CA GLY A 424 -30.89 6.60 17.73
C GLY A 424 -32.39 6.63 17.48
N SER A 425 -32.82 6.55 16.22
CA SER A 425 -34.23 6.50 15.81
C SER A 425 -34.81 5.09 15.65
N LYS A 426 -33.98 4.02 15.73
CA LYS A 426 -34.48 2.63 15.73
C LYS A 426 -34.83 2.25 17.17
N PRO A 427 -36.10 1.87 17.49
CA PRO A 427 -36.45 1.38 18.81
C PRO A 427 -35.65 0.08 19.09
N SER A 428 -35.15 -0.02 20.32
CA SER A 428 -34.51 -1.26 20.81
C SER A 428 -35.51 -2.40 20.73
N THR A 429 -35.39 -3.27 19.74
CA THR A 429 -36.09 -4.56 19.69
C THR A 429 -35.29 -5.60 20.44
#